data_242c7d9840d7c5650fa6bd1edb7c0d4d
#
_entry.id   242c7d9840d7c5650fa6bd1edb7c0d4d
#
_cell.length_a   1.000
_cell.length_b   1.000
_cell.length_c   1.000
_cell.angle_alpha   90.00
_cell.angle_beta   90.00
_cell.angle_gamma   90.00
#
_symmetry.space_group_name_H-M   'P 1'
#
loop_
_entity.id
_entity.type
_entity.pdbx_description
1 polymer ?
#
loop_
_entity_poly.entity_id
_entity_poly.type
_entity_poly.pdbx_seq_one_letter_code
_entity_poly.pdbx_strand_id
1 'polypeptide(L)'
;MIAILTDKPSVGKEIGRIIGATKVRNGYVEGNGYMVTWTFGNMLSLAMPKDYGTQKLERNDFPFIPSEFELMVRHTRTENGWIPEIDAVLQFKVIERVFQACDTIIAATDASRDGEMTFRYVYQYLNCTQPCFRLWISSLTDESVRKGMENLKPDSCYNSLFLAADSRNKADWILGINASYAMCKATGLGNNSLGRVQTPVLAAISRRYRERENHISSDSWPIYISLQKDGILFKMRRTQDLPDKESATMFFQDCKLSHQAQITGISHSVKEILPPDLLDLTQLQKEANIRYGFTASEVYDIAQSLYEKKLIPIRGLPAVI
;
A
#
# COMPACT_ATOMS: atom_id res chain seq x y z
N MET A 1 21.46 17.11 23.03
CA MET A 1 21.61 16.32 21.78
C MET A 1 20.25 16.01 21.18
N ILE A 2 20.18 15.77 19.87
CA ILE A 2 18.91 15.51 19.15
C ILE A 2 18.94 14.09 18.60
N ALA A 3 17.91 13.29 18.93
CA ALA A 3 17.69 11.96 18.35
C ALA A 3 16.88 12.07 17.08
N ILE A 4 17.22 11.29 16.06
CA ILE A 4 16.43 11.17 14.83
C ILE A 4 16.10 9.68 14.64
N LEU A 5 14.80 9.37 14.47
CA LEU A 5 14.33 8.02 14.17
C LEU A 5 13.85 7.92 12.73
N THR A 6 14.41 6.97 11.99
CA THR A 6 13.97 6.62 10.64
C THR A 6 13.38 5.21 10.61
N ASP A 7 12.70 4.84 9.52
CA ASP A 7 12.09 3.52 9.36
C ASP A 7 13.05 2.46 8.78
N LYS A 8 14.23 2.89 8.30
CA LYS A 8 15.23 1.99 7.68
C LYS A 8 16.65 2.45 7.93
N PRO A 9 17.61 1.49 8.03
CA PRO A 9 19.03 1.81 8.20
C PRO A 9 19.62 2.66 7.07
N SER A 10 19.22 2.40 5.81
CA SER A 10 19.69 3.15 4.64
C SER A 10 19.33 4.63 4.72
N VAL A 11 18.08 4.90 5.08
CA VAL A 11 17.55 6.28 5.26
C VAL A 11 18.26 6.98 6.42
N GLY A 12 18.41 6.29 7.56
CA GLY A 12 19.08 6.85 8.74
C GLY A 12 20.54 7.21 8.47
N LYS A 13 21.28 6.35 7.80
CA LYS A 13 22.68 6.62 7.42
C LYS A 13 22.79 7.79 6.44
N GLU A 14 21.86 7.88 5.49
CA GLU A 14 21.86 8.96 4.51
C GLU A 14 21.50 10.32 5.12
N ILE A 15 20.46 10.38 5.96
CA ILE A 15 20.15 11.60 6.72
C ILE A 15 21.36 11.97 7.60
N GLY A 16 21.95 11.00 8.32
CA GLY A 16 23.14 11.22 9.13
C GLY A 16 24.30 11.83 8.33
N ARG A 17 24.59 11.30 7.14
CA ARG A 17 25.60 11.85 6.23
C ARG A 17 25.34 13.33 5.91
N ILE A 18 24.10 13.67 5.58
CA ILE A 18 23.72 15.02 5.14
C ILE A 18 23.83 16.05 6.28
N ILE A 19 23.49 15.64 7.51
CA ILE A 19 23.52 16.54 8.68
C ILE A 19 24.86 16.49 9.45
N GLY A 20 25.82 15.66 9.00
CA GLY A 20 27.15 15.55 9.61
C GLY A 20 27.26 14.55 10.77
N ALA A 21 26.27 13.68 10.97
CA ALA A 21 26.33 12.56 11.91
C ALA A 21 26.93 11.32 11.21
N THR A 22 28.25 11.29 11.07
CA THR A 22 28.96 10.29 10.23
C THR A 22 29.65 9.18 11.01
N LYS A 23 29.76 9.29 12.33
CA LYS A 23 30.41 8.29 13.16
C LYS A 23 29.48 7.08 13.35
N VAL A 24 29.83 5.98 12.72
CA VAL A 24 29.03 4.75 12.76
C VAL A 24 29.16 4.04 14.11
N ARG A 25 28.01 3.63 14.65
CA ARG A 25 27.87 2.82 15.86
C ARG A 25 27.00 1.61 15.56
N ASN A 26 26.91 0.70 16.52
CA ASN A 26 25.99 -0.43 16.40
C ASN A 26 24.54 0.05 16.55
N GLY A 27 23.77 0.02 15.47
CA GLY A 27 22.35 0.40 15.41
C GLY A 27 22.06 1.90 15.30
N TYR A 28 23.08 2.80 15.20
CA TYR A 28 22.89 4.22 14.98
C TYR A 28 24.15 4.89 14.39
N VAL A 29 24.02 6.14 13.97
CA VAL A 29 25.16 7.02 13.63
C VAL A 29 25.11 8.28 14.47
N GLU A 30 26.29 8.87 14.80
CA GLU A 30 26.37 10.07 15.65
C GLU A 30 27.31 11.12 15.06
N GLY A 31 27.08 12.36 15.43
CA GLY A 31 27.94 13.52 15.08
C GLY A 31 27.14 14.81 14.98
N ASN A 32 27.82 15.92 14.99
CA ASN A 32 27.25 17.26 14.84
C ASN A 32 26.03 17.54 15.75
N GLY A 33 26.02 17.01 16.98
CA GLY A 33 24.90 17.19 17.92
C GLY A 33 23.70 16.27 17.70
N TYR A 34 23.79 15.34 16.74
CA TYR A 34 22.73 14.40 16.39
C TYR A 34 23.11 12.96 16.68
N MET A 35 22.11 12.14 17.01
CA MET A 35 22.16 10.68 17.03
C MET A 35 21.03 10.17 16.14
N VAL A 36 21.36 9.52 15.03
CA VAL A 36 20.38 9.01 14.06
C VAL A 36 20.31 7.49 14.18
N THR A 37 19.15 7.00 14.55
CA THR A 37 18.83 5.57 14.65
C THR A 37 17.65 5.21 13.75
N TRP A 38 17.31 3.94 13.68
CA TRP A 38 16.31 3.43 12.74
C TRP A 38 15.54 2.25 13.31
N THR A 39 14.36 2.01 12.74
CA THR A 39 13.66 0.76 12.87
C THR A 39 13.97 -0.17 11.67
N PHE A 40 13.47 -1.41 11.73
CA PHE A 40 13.44 -2.34 10.61
C PHE A 40 12.01 -2.46 10.06
N GLY A 41 11.46 -1.33 9.63
CA GLY A 41 10.04 -1.19 9.33
C GLY A 41 9.19 -1.24 10.62
N ASN A 42 8.01 -1.84 10.55
CA ASN A 42 7.13 -1.94 11.70
C ASN A 42 7.60 -3.07 12.64
N MET A 43 8.30 -2.71 13.72
CA MET A 43 8.83 -3.66 14.72
C MET A 43 7.85 -3.91 15.89
N LEU A 44 6.76 -3.17 15.98
CA LEU A 44 5.72 -3.32 16.99
C LEU A 44 4.43 -3.84 16.37
N SER A 45 3.69 -4.62 17.13
CA SER A 45 2.35 -5.09 16.82
C SER A 45 1.44 -4.91 18.03
N LEU A 46 0.12 -4.91 17.79
CA LEU A 46 -0.84 -5.04 18.88
C LEU A 46 -0.74 -6.43 19.50
N ALA A 47 -0.85 -6.50 20.81
CA ALA A 47 -0.82 -7.75 21.58
C ALA A 47 -1.95 -8.68 21.14
N MET A 48 -1.69 -9.99 21.16
CA MET A 48 -2.67 -11.00 20.80
C MET A 48 -3.55 -11.35 22.00
N PRO A 49 -4.75 -11.92 21.82
CA PRO A 49 -5.65 -12.25 22.94
C PRO A 49 -5.00 -13.04 24.08
N LYS A 50 -4.05 -13.95 23.77
CA LYS A 50 -3.30 -14.72 24.76
C LYS A 50 -2.44 -13.82 25.68
N ASP A 51 -2.00 -12.68 25.21
CA ASP A 51 -1.11 -11.77 25.94
C ASP A 51 -1.90 -10.94 26.97
N TYR A 52 -3.23 -10.91 26.85
CA TYR A 52 -4.16 -10.34 27.84
C TYR A 52 -4.59 -11.35 28.94
N GLY A 53 -3.81 -12.42 29.12
CA GLY A 53 -4.06 -13.43 30.16
C GLY A 53 -5.08 -14.52 29.80
N THR A 54 -5.59 -14.50 28.56
CA THR A 54 -6.59 -15.47 28.09
C THR A 54 -5.86 -16.63 27.41
N GLN A 55 -5.52 -17.67 28.15
CA GLN A 55 -4.76 -18.82 27.62
C GLN A 55 -5.49 -19.56 26.51
N LYS A 56 -6.83 -19.61 26.55
CA LYS A 56 -7.68 -20.24 25.54
C LYS A 56 -8.99 -19.47 25.44
N LEU A 57 -9.21 -18.87 24.28
CA LEU A 57 -10.48 -18.19 23.99
C LEU A 57 -11.59 -19.21 23.77
N GLU A 58 -12.68 -19.08 24.52
CA GLU A 58 -13.90 -19.86 24.39
C GLU A 58 -14.98 -19.09 23.61
N ARG A 59 -16.09 -19.74 23.30
CA ARG A 59 -17.18 -19.11 22.52
C ARG A 59 -17.73 -17.85 23.17
N ASN A 60 -17.77 -17.81 24.48
CA ASN A 60 -18.33 -16.70 25.26
C ASN A 60 -17.38 -15.51 25.36
N ASP A 61 -16.10 -15.68 25.01
CA ASP A 61 -15.12 -14.61 25.01
C ASP A 61 -15.16 -13.75 23.72
N PHE A 62 -16.03 -14.11 22.78
CA PHE A 62 -16.17 -13.39 21.51
C PHE A 62 -17.48 -12.58 21.44
N PRO A 63 -17.46 -11.38 20.85
CA PRO A 63 -16.29 -10.76 20.21
C PRO A 63 -15.25 -10.31 21.25
N PHE A 64 -13.97 -10.69 21.05
CA PHE A 64 -12.89 -10.26 21.90
C PHE A 64 -12.48 -8.83 21.52
N ILE A 65 -12.66 -7.91 22.44
CA ILE A 65 -12.29 -6.50 22.30
C ILE A 65 -11.57 -6.10 23.56
N PRO A 66 -10.25 -5.84 23.53
CA PRO A 66 -9.51 -5.44 24.73
C PRO A 66 -9.98 -4.05 25.19
N SER A 67 -10.02 -3.82 26.49
CA SER A 67 -10.34 -2.50 27.08
C SER A 67 -9.28 -1.47 26.69
N GLU A 68 -8.02 -1.88 26.64
CA GLU A 68 -6.90 -1.10 26.16
C GLU A 68 -6.03 -1.99 25.26
N PHE A 69 -5.53 -1.39 24.16
CA PHE A 69 -4.63 -2.09 23.26
C PHE A 69 -3.19 -1.93 23.73
N GLU A 70 -2.52 -3.05 23.94
CA GLU A 70 -1.11 -3.08 24.30
C GLU A 70 -0.23 -3.26 23.07
N LEU A 71 0.95 -2.64 23.10
CA LEU A 71 1.97 -2.79 22.08
C LEU A 71 3.00 -3.82 22.54
N MET A 72 3.42 -4.67 21.63
CA MET A 72 4.47 -5.64 21.86
C MET A 72 5.44 -5.72 20.69
N VAL A 73 6.65 -6.17 20.96
CA VAL A 73 7.62 -6.44 19.87
C VAL A 73 7.06 -7.52 18.97
N ARG A 74 7.16 -7.30 17.66
CA ARG A 74 6.70 -8.25 16.65
C ARG A 74 7.33 -9.63 16.89
N HIS A 75 6.49 -10.66 16.79
CA HIS A 75 6.92 -12.05 16.93
C HIS A 75 7.16 -12.67 15.54
N THR A 76 8.14 -13.55 15.49
CA THR A 76 8.39 -14.42 14.35
C THR A 76 8.13 -15.88 14.71
N ARG A 77 7.74 -16.67 13.72
CA ARG A 77 7.49 -18.10 13.90
C ARG A 77 8.81 -18.87 13.78
N THR A 78 9.11 -19.66 14.76
CA THR A 78 10.23 -20.61 14.79
C THR A 78 9.70 -22.04 14.90
N GLU A 79 10.59 -23.03 14.85
CA GLU A 79 10.26 -24.43 15.09
C GLU A 79 9.67 -24.66 16.48
N ASN A 80 10.09 -23.87 17.46
CA ASN A 80 9.66 -23.93 18.86
C ASN A 80 8.45 -23.02 19.18
N GLY A 81 7.81 -22.40 18.16
CA GLY A 81 6.67 -21.52 18.33
C GLY A 81 6.95 -20.07 17.99
N TRP A 82 6.11 -19.18 18.47
CA TRP A 82 6.21 -17.74 18.25
C TRP A 82 7.09 -17.10 19.32
N ILE A 83 8.18 -16.45 18.91
CA ILE A 83 9.10 -15.73 19.77
C ILE A 83 9.26 -14.28 19.30
N PRO A 84 9.59 -13.32 20.20
CA PRO A 84 9.94 -11.96 19.77
C PRO A 84 11.08 -11.98 18.76
N GLU A 85 10.98 -11.15 17.74
CA GLU A 85 12.03 -11.02 16.72
C GLU A 85 13.30 -10.44 17.36
N ILE A 86 14.37 -11.23 17.37
CA ILE A 86 15.60 -10.92 18.11
C ILE A 86 16.22 -9.60 17.65
N ASP A 87 16.29 -9.37 16.34
CA ASP A 87 16.87 -8.15 15.79
C ASP A 87 16.06 -6.90 16.19
N ALA A 88 14.73 -7.03 16.24
CA ALA A 88 13.87 -5.96 16.72
C ALA A 88 14.11 -5.67 18.21
N VAL A 89 14.21 -6.71 19.05
CA VAL A 89 14.50 -6.55 20.49
C VAL A 89 15.84 -5.85 20.70
N LEU A 90 16.86 -6.26 19.96
CA LEU A 90 18.19 -5.64 20.06
C LEU A 90 18.18 -4.18 19.62
N GLN A 91 17.51 -3.90 18.53
CA GLN A 91 17.41 -2.53 18.00
C GLN A 91 16.58 -1.63 18.91
N PHE A 92 15.52 -2.13 19.58
CA PHE A 92 14.80 -1.36 20.59
C PHE A 92 15.69 -0.90 21.74
N LYS A 93 16.59 -1.75 22.23
CA LYS A 93 17.58 -1.35 23.25
C LYS A 93 18.50 -0.23 22.76
N VAL A 94 18.81 -0.20 21.48
CA VAL A 94 19.61 0.89 20.89
C VAL A 94 18.79 2.15 20.82
N ILE A 95 17.55 2.09 20.30
CA ILE A 95 16.66 3.25 20.19
C ILE A 95 16.40 3.86 21.58
N GLU A 96 16.08 3.03 22.57
CA GLU A 96 15.89 3.47 23.96
C GLU A 96 17.10 4.22 24.49
N ARG A 97 18.29 3.67 24.32
CA ARG A 97 19.55 4.33 24.74
C ARG A 97 19.76 5.67 24.03
N VAL A 98 19.51 5.73 22.72
CA VAL A 98 19.63 6.95 21.91
C VAL A 98 18.64 8.00 22.40
N PHE A 99 17.39 7.61 22.63
CA PHE A 99 16.37 8.53 23.12
C PHE A 99 16.66 9.06 24.51
N GLN A 100 17.12 8.19 25.43
CA GLN A 100 17.52 8.61 26.78
C GLN A 100 18.71 9.56 26.80
N ALA A 101 19.59 9.49 25.81
CA ALA A 101 20.77 10.34 25.69
C ALA A 101 20.47 11.72 25.03
N CYS A 102 19.23 11.95 24.59
CA CYS A 102 18.85 13.13 23.81
C CYS A 102 17.69 13.90 24.46
N ASP A 103 17.71 15.23 24.30
CA ASP A 103 16.72 16.13 24.87
C ASP A 103 15.51 16.34 23.96
N THR A 104 15.65 16.02 22.67
CA THR A 104 14.64 16.23 21.64
C THR A 104 14.68 15.06 20.66
N ILE A 105 13.51 14.68 20.15
CA ILE A 105 13.37 13.59 19.19
C ILE A 105 12.79 14.15 17.88
N ILE A 106 13.36 13.74 16.75
CA ILE A 106 12.83 14.04 15.42
C ILE A 106 12.36 12.73 14.78
N ALA A 107 11.08 12.69 14.43
CA ALA A 107 10.50 11.62 13.64
C ALA A 107 10.83 11.84 12.16
N ALA A 108 11.66 10.98 11.61
CA ALA A 108 12.08 10.99 10.20
C ALA A 108 11.71 9.66 9.49
N THR A 109 10.66 9.00 9.96
CA THR A 109 10.03 7.86 9.29
C THR A 109 9.31 8.32 8.03
N ASP A 110 8.92 7.40 7.14
CA ASP A 110 8.25 7.71 5.87
C ASP A 110 7.13 8.76 6.05
N ALA A 111 7.02 9.69 5.09
CA ALA A 111 5.99 10.73 5.08
C ALA A 111 4.63 10.13 4.70
N SER A 112 4.08 9.27 5.55
CA SER A 112 2.84 8.52 5.35
C SER A 112 2.14 8.25 6.68
N ARG A 113 0.89 7.76 6.61
CA ARG A 113 0.16 7.31 7.79
C ARG A 113 0.89 6.18 8.53
N ASP A 114 1.43 5.23 7.77
CA ASP A 114 2.11 4.06 8.35
C ASP A 114 3.46 4.46 8.98
N GLY A 115 4.19 5.39 8.35
CA GLY A 115 5.42 5.94 8.94
C GLY A 115 5.16 6.74 10.21
N GLU A 116 4.08 7.53 10.26
CA GLU A 116 3.68 8.24 11.48
C GLU A 116 3.31 7.26 12.61
N MET A 117 2.53 6.23 12.30
CA MET A 117 2.17 5.18 13.26
C MET A 117 3.40 4.45 13.78
N THR A 118 4.33 4.08 12.91
CA THR A 118 5.58 3.41 13.29
C THR A 118 6.36 4.24 14.32
N PHE A 119 6.50 5.55 14.07
CA PHE A 119 7.17 6.44 15.01
C PHE A 119 6.42 6.53 16.35
N ARG A 120 5.12 6.81 16.31
CA ARG A 120 4.31 7.00 17.53
C ARG A 120 4.25 5.75 18.39
N TYR A 121 4.18 4.58 17.78
CA TYR A 121 4.22 3.32 18.52
C TYR A 121 5.55 3.11 19.23
N VAL A 122 6.67 3.42 18.60
CA VAL A 122 7.99 3.38 19.26
C VAL A 122 8.06 4.37 20.41
N TYR A 123 7.60 5.60 20.19
CA TYR A 123 7.60 6.66 21.21
C TYR A 123 6.74 6.28 22.42
N GLN A 124 5.54 5.72 22.19
CA GLN A 124 4.64 5.24 23.24
C GLN A 124 5.20 4.00 23.96
N TYR A 125 5.70 3.03 23.22
CA TYR A 125 6.25 1.79 23.77
C TYR A 125 7.44 2.04 24.71
N LEU A 126 8.25 3.03 24.42
CA LEU A 126 9.38 3.45 25.24
C LEU A 126 9.00 4.48 26.32
N ASN A 127 7.72 4.85 26.44
CA ASN A 127 7.22 5.86 27.37
C ASN A 127 8.01 7.17 27.33
N CYS A 128 8.32 7.61 26.12
CA CYS A 128 9.08 8.86 25.90
C CYS A 128 8.28 10.10 26.29
N THR A 129 8.96 11.11 26.80
CA THR A 129 8.36 12.41 27.23
C THR A 129 9.06 13.61 26.61
N GLN A 130 10.15 13.40 25.86
CA GLN A 130 10.91 14.47 25.25
C GLN A 130 10.09 15.19 24.16
N PRO A 131 10.31 16.50 23.95
CA PRO A 131 9.74 17.23 22.84
C PRO A 131 10.01 16.52 21.50
N CYS A 132 8.97 16.42 20.68
CA CYS A 132 9.03 15.71 19.42
C CYS A 132 8.66 16.61 18.23
N PHE A 133 9.43 16.49 17.16
CA PHE A 133 9.23 17.18 15.91
C PHE A 133 9.18 16.19 14.75
N ARG A 134 8.54 16.57 13.68
CA ARG A 134 8.39 15.75 12.48
C ARG A 134 9.20 16.32 11.31
N LEU A 135 10.09 15.53 10.76
CA LEU A 135 10.72 15.76 9.47
C LEU A 135 9.84 15.12 8.39
N TRP A 136 9.16 15.95 7.60
CA TRP A 136 8.26 15.51 6.54
C TRP A 136 8.88 15.80 5.18
N ILE A 137 9.49 14.78 4.58
CA ILE A 137 10.17 14.90 3.28
C ILE A 137 9.71 13.79 2.34
N SER A 138 9.61 14.10 1.06
CA SER A 138 9.23 13.16 -0.01
C SER A 138 10.43 12.67 -0.84
N SER A 139 11.62 13.17 -0.56
CA SER A 139 12.86 12.80 -1.26
C SER A 139 14.05 12.82 -0.31
N LEU A 140 15.04 11.95 -0.55
CA LEU A 140 16.30 11.90 0.21
C LEU A 140 17.44 12.72 -0.44
N THR A 141 17.12 13.66 -1.31
CA THR A 141 18.15 14.58 -1.84
C THR A 141 18.69 15.48 -0.73
N ASP A 142 19.96 15.87 -0.84
CA ASP A 142 20.61 16.71 0.16
C ASP A 142 19.83 18.01 0.42
N GLU A 143 19.28 18.60 -0.64
CA GLU A 143 18.47 19.81 -0.57
C GLU A 143 17.15 19.56 0.20
N SER A 144 16.42 18.48 -0.13
CA SER A 144 15.16 18.14 0.55
C SER A 144 15.34 17.87 2.03
N VAL A 145 16.40 17.16 2.41
CA VAL A 145 16.70 16.90 3.83
C VAL A 145 17.07 18.19 4.56
N ARG A 146 17.93 19.06 3.99
CA ARG A 146 18.29 20.34 4.63
C ARG A 146 17.10 21.25 4.80
N LYS A 147 16.32 21.47 3.75
CA LYS A 147 15.06 22.24 3.82
C LYS A 147 14.07 21.66 4.83
N GLY A 148 13.95 20.34 4.88
CA GLY A 148 13.10 19.66 5.85
C GLY A 148 13.54 19.89 7.28
N MET A 149 14.84 19.84 7.57
CA MET A 149 15.41 20.11 8.89
C MET A 149 15.21 21.57 9.33
N GLU A 150 15.17 22.53 8.41
CA GLU A 150 14.85 23.93 8.67
C GLU A 150 13.35 24.16 8.94
N ASN A 151 12.48 23.27 8.44
CA ASN A 151 11.02 23.38 8.48
C ASN A 151 10.35 22.28 9.32
N LEU A 152 10.98 21.87 10.41
CA LEU A 152 10.42 20.90 11.34
C LEU A 152 9.10 21.39 11.93
N LYS A 153 8.11 20.53 12.00
CA LYS A 153 6.83 20.81 12.63
C LYS A 153 6.69 20.03 13.94
N PRO A 154 6.00 20.58 14.96
CA PRO A 154 5.65 19.79 16.13
C PRO A 154 4.88 18.54 15.72
N ASP A 155 5.12 17.43 16.40
CA ASP A 155 4.45 16.15 16.15
C ASP A 155 2.92 16.25 16.31
N SER A 156 2.43 17.15 17.16
CA SER A 156 1.01 17.41 17.37
C SER A 156 0.26 17.82 16.09
N CYS A 157 0.94 18.40 15.10
CA CYS A 157 0.37 18.70 13.79
C CYS A 157 -0.08 17.42 13.03
N TYR A 158 0.43 16.25 13.41
CA TYR A 158 0.16 14.97 12.76
C TYR A 158 -0.73 14.04 13.59
N ASN A 159 -1.34 14.52 14.67
CA ASN A 159 -2.20 13.72 15.54
C ASN A 159 -3.36 13.07 14.79
N SER A 160 -4.04 13.81 13.91
CA SER A 160 -5.15 13.26 13.13
C SER A 160 -4.69 12.13 12.17
N LEU A 161 -3.47 12.29 11.61
CA LEU A 161 -2.87 11.28 10.75
C LEU A 161 -2.54 10.00 11.53
N PHE A 162 -1.95 10.15 12.71
CA PHE A 162 -1.70 9.03 13.63
C PHE A 162 -2.99 8.34 14.04
N LEU A 163 -3.99 9.09 14.52
CA LEU A 163 -5.27 8.52 14.95
C LEU A 163 -5.97 7.75 13.83
N ALA A 164 -5.90 8.23 12.59
CA ALA A 164 -6.45 7.52 11.44
C ALA A 164 -5.73 6.18 11.18
N ALA A 165 -4.40 6.15 11.31
CA ALA A 165 -3.61 4.95 11.14
C ALA A 165 -3.83 3.94 12.30
N ASP A 166 -3.82 4.42 13.53
CA ASP A 166 -4.04 3.63 14.74
C ASP A 166 -5.45 3.00 14.77
N SER A 167 -6.49 3.81 14.48
CA SER A 167 -7.85 3.32 14.40
C SER A 167 -8.02 2.24 13.34
N ARG A 168 -7.38 2.41 12.18
CA ARG A 168 -7.37 1.39 11.14
C ARG A 168 -6.68 0.11 11.61
N ASN A 169 -5.51 0.23 12.24
CA ASN A 169 -4.77 -0.92 12.73
C ASN A 169 -5.57 -1.71 13.79
N LYS A 170 -6.20 -0.99 14.73
CA LYS A 170 -7.08 -1.59 15.76
C LYS A 170 -8.32 -2.25 15.14
N ALA A 171 -8.96 -1.60 14.17
CA ALA A 171 -10.11 -2.16 13.47
C ALA A 171 -9.74 -3.43 12.68
N ASP A 172 -8.60 -3.41 11.98
CA ASP A 172 -8.09 -4.58 11.25
C ASP A 172 -7.77 -5.74 12.21
N TRP A 173 -7.24 -5.44 13.41
CA TRP A 173 -6.97 -6.42 14.45
C TRP A 173 -8.28 -7.03 15.00
N ILE A 174 -9.26 -6.20 15.40
CA ILE A 174 -10.56 -6.64 15.92
C ILE A 174 -11.26 -7.54 14.90
N LEU A 175 -11.35 -7.07 13.65
CA LEU A 175 -11.98 -7.83 12.57
C LEU A 175 -11.23 -9.15 12.32
N GLY A 176 -9.91 -9.07 12.19
CA GLY A 176 -9.06 -10.21 11.87
C GLY A 176 -9.17 -11.33 12.92
N ILE A 177 -9.06 -10.99 14.20
CA ILE A 177 -9.15 -11.96 15.30
C ILE A 177 -10.54 -12.59 15.38
N ASN A 178 -11.58 -11.76 15.48
CA ASN A 178 -12.94 -12.25 15.72
C ASN A 178 -13.51 -13.01 14.52
N ALA A 179 -13.33 -12.50 13.31
CA ALA A 179 -13.83 -13.16 12.10
C ALA A 179 -13.09 -14.47 11.81
N SER A 180 -11.75 -14.51 12.01
CA SER A 180 -10.98 -15.74 11.83
C SER A 180 -11.41 -16.82 12.83
N TYR A 181 -11.63 -16.45 14.10
CA TYR A 181 -12.12 -17.39 15.10
C TYR A 181 -13.51 -17.92 14.73
N ALA A 182 -14.45 -17.02 14.36
CA ALA A 182 -15.79 -17.42 13.95
C ALA A 182 -15.75 -18.39 12.75
N MET A 183 -14.92 -18.12 11.77
CA MET A 183 -14.73 -19.00 10.60
C MET A 183 -14.18 -20.36 11.00
N CYS A 184 -13.13 -20.41 11.84
CA CYS A 184 -12.56 -21.66 12.32
C CYS A 184 -13.61 -22.50 13.07
N LYS A 185 -14.48 -21.87 13.86
CA LYS A 185 -15.55 -22.55 14.60
C LYS A 185 -16.66 -23.04 13.67
N ALA A 186 -17.06 -22.24 12.68
CA ALA A 186 -18.12 -22.58 11.74
C ALA A 186 -17.74 -23.73 10.80
N THR A 187 -16.47 -23.77 10.38
CA THR A 187 -15.99 -24.78 9.41
C THR A 187 -15.44 -26.03 10.08
N GLY A 188 -15.09 -25.99 11.35
CA GLY A 188 -14.35 -27.06 12.04
C GLY A 188 -12.91 -27.22 11.54
N LEU A 189 -12.49 -26.41 10.58
CA LEU A 189 -11.14 -26.41 10.02
C LEU A 189 -10.29 -25.39 10.80
N GLY A 190 -9.14 -25.82 11.30
CA GLY A 190 -8.20 -24.93 11.95
C GLY A 190 -7.50 -24.01 10.95
N ASN A 191 -7.04 -22.85 11.42
CA ASN A 191 -6.20 -21.89 10.67
C ASN A 191 -6.84 -21.18 9.47
N ASN A 192 -8.14 -20.92 9.51
CA ASN A 192 -8.80 -20.04 8.55
C ASN A 192 -8.64 -18.59 8.98
N SER A 193 -7.78 -17.83 8.31
CA SER A 193 -7.65 -16.39 8.59
C SER A 193 -8.59 -15.58 7.71
N LEU A 194 -9.29 -14.63 8.30
CA LEU A 194 -10.07 -13.62 7.63
C LEU A 194 -9.46 -12.23 7.84
N GLY A 195 -9.56 -11.38 6.84
CA GLY A 195 -9.06 -10.02 6.94
C GLY A 195 -9.76 -9.09 5.97
N ARG A 196 -9.74 -7.81 6.29
CA ARG A 196 -10.42 -6.75 5.52
C ARG A 196 -9.99 -6.67 4.06
N VAL A 197 -8.74 -7.00 3.76
CA VAL A 197 -8.19 -6.95 2.39
C VAL A 197 -8.17 -8.34 1.77
N GLN A 198 -7.57 -9.32 2.44
CA GLN A 198 -7.36 -10.66 1.88
C GLN A 198 -8.67 -11.37 1.53
N THR A 199 -9.70 -11.26 2.36
CA THR A 199 -10.96 -11.97 2.14
C THR A 199 -11.75 -11.43 0.94
N PRO A 200 -11.96 -10.10 0.77
CA PRO A 200 -12.58 -9.58 -0.44
C PRO A 200 -11.81 -9.88 -1.72
N VAL A 201 -10.47 -9.84 -1.68
CA VAL A 201 -9.64 -10.20 -2.84
C VAL A 201 -9.82 -11.67 -3.21
N LEU A 202 -9.77 -12.57 -2.24
CA LEU A 202 -10.01 -14.00 -2.47
C LEU A 202 -11.43 -14.24 -3.01
N ALA A 203 -12.44 -13.56 -2.45
CA ALA A 203 -13.82 -13.66 -2.92
C ALA A 203 -13.98 -13.16 -4.37
N ALA A 204 -13.31 -12.07 -4.73
CA ALA A 204 -13.31 -11.55 -6.10
C ALA A 204 -12.68 -12.55 -7.10
N ILE A 205 -11.52 -13.12 -6.74
CA ILE A 205 -10.84 -14.15 -7.56
C ILE A 205 -11.73 -15.39 -7.69
N SER A 206 -12.30 -15.88 -6.59
CA SER A 206 -13.17 -17.05 -6.58
C SER A 206 -14.44 -16.83 -7.41
N ARG A 207 -15.04 -15.63 -7.35
CA ARG A 207 -16.19 -15.25 -8.18
C ARG A 207 -15.81 -15.27 -9.65
N ARG A 208 -14.68 -14.66 -10.02
CA ARG A 208 -14.21 -14.62 -11.40
C ARG A 208 -13.90 -16.01 -11.95
N TYR A 209 -13.33 -16.88 -11.11
CA TYR A 209 -13.10 -18.27 -11.46
C TYR A 209 -14.42 -18.99 -11.77
N ARG A 210 -15.44 -18.85 -10.91
CA ARG A 210 -16.76 -19.46 -11.14
C ARG A 210 -17.49 -18.89 -12.36
N GLU A 211 -17.40 -17.58 -12.61
CA GLU A 211 -17.93 -16.95 -13.82
C GLU A 211 -17.31 -17.56 -15.07
N ARG A 212 -15.99 -17.81 -15.05
CA ARG A 212 -15.27 -18.47 -16.13
C ARG A 212 -15.73 -19.93 -16.33
N GLU A 213 -15.82 -20.69 -15.25
CA GLU A 213 -16.25 -22.11 -15.31
C GLU A 213 -17.70 -22.25 -15.82
N ASN A 214 -18.57 -21.31 -15.43
CA ASN A 214 -19.96 -21.30 -15.83
C ASN A 214 -20.22 -20.51 -17.13
N HIS A 215 -19.17 -20.03 -17.78
CA HIS A 215 -19.31 -19.23 -18.98
C HIS A 215 -19.82 -20.09 -20.15
N ILE A 216 -21.00 -19.77 -20.63
CA ILE A 216 -21.55 -20.32 -21.86
C ILE A 216 -21.16 -19.36 -22.98
N SER A 217 -20.35 -19.85 -23.89
CA SER A 217 -19.98 -19.07 -25.07
C SER A 217 -21.23 -18.79 -25.91
N SER A 218 -21.44 -17.52 -26.23
CA SER A 218 -22.49 -17.10 -27.16
C SER A 218 -21.85 -16.44 -28.37
N ASP A 219 -22.29 -16.83 -29.54
CA ASP A 219 -21.89 -16.18 -30.75
C ASP A 219 -22.57 -14.84 -30.91
N SER A 220 -21.85 -13.83 -31.38
CA SER A 220 -22.41 -12.55 -31.79
C SER A 220 -22.13 -12.31 -33.26
N TRP A 221 -23.07 -11.65 -33.92
CA TRP A 221 -23.05 -11.45 -35.35
C TRP A 221 -22.95 -9.97 -35.70
N PRO A 222 -21.72 -9.40 -35.66
CA PRO A 222 -21.51 -8.01 -36.05
C PRO A 222 -21.61 -7.87 -37.57
N ILE A 223 -22.35 -6.87 -38.05
CA ILE A 223 -22.43 -6.53 -39.47
C ILE A 223 -21.57 -5.31 -39.77
N TYR A 224 -20.69 -5.46 -40.74
CA TYR A 224 -19.86 -4.41 -41.28
C TYR A 224 -20.29 -4.11 -42.72
N ILE A 225 -20.41 -2.81 -43.05
CA ILE A 225 -20.78 -2.34 -44.35
C ILE A 225 -19.66 -1.41 -44.85
N SER A 226 -19.27 -1.59 -46.11
CA SER A 226 -18.35 -0.69 -46.81
C SER A 226 -19.09 0.03 -47.91
N LEU A 227 -19.11 1.34 -47.86
CA LEU A 227 -19.72 2.23 -48.88
C LEU A 227 -18.64 3.10 -49.48
N GLN A 228 -18.82 3.50 -50.73
CA GLN A 228 -17.94 4.41 -51.41
C GLN A 228 -18.73 5.60 -51.95
N LYS A 229 -18.23 6.82 -51.73
CA LYS A 229 -18.75 8.03 -52.29
C LYS A 229 -17.59 8.96 -52.65
N ASP A 230 -17.59 9.48 -53.88
CA ASP A 230 -16.57 10.44 -54.38
C ASP A 230 -15.12 9.93 -54.15
N GLY A 231 -14.88 8.62 -54.32
CA GLY A 231 -13.60 8.00 -54.13
C GLY A 231 -13.23 7.68 -52.65
N ILE A 232 -14.03 8.12 -51.69
CA ILE A 232 -13.82 7.93 -50.27
C ILE A 232 -14.55 6.65 -49.80
N LEU A 233 -13.82 5.75 -49.14
CA LEU A 233 -14.35 4.51 -48.56
C LEU A 233 -14.81 4.74 -47.13
N PHE A 234 -16.09 4.49 -46.85
CA PHE A 234 -16.66 4.52 -45.49
C PHE A 234 -16.88 3.11 -44.99
N LYS A 235 -16.23 2.77 -43.87
CA LYS A 235 -16.49 1.52 -43.13
C LYS A 235 -17.41 1.81 -41.96
N MET A 236 -18.51 1.13 -41.88
CA MET A 236 -19.51 1.28 -40.83
C MET A 236 -19.74 -0.05 -40.15
N ARG A 237 -20.09 -0.01 -38.88
CA ARG A 237 -20.53 -1.17 -38.09
C ARG A 237 -21.95 -0.89 -37.60
N ARG A 238 -22.79 -1.91 -37.63
CA ARG A 238 -24.11 -1.85 -36.99
C ARG A 238 -23.93 -1.61 -35.50
N THR A 239 -24.71 -0.70 -34.91
CA THR A 239 -24.56 -0.28 -33.50
C THR A 239 -24.79 -1.45 -32.52
N GLN A 240 -25.73 -2.35 -32.82
CA GLN A 240 -26.02 -3.52 -32.03
C GLN A 240 -25.76 -4.78 -32.84
N ASP A 241 -25.07 -5.74 -32.27
CA ASP A 241 -24.85 -7.04 -32.88
C ASP A 241 -26.19 -7.81 -32.94
N LEU A 242 -26.30 -8.70 -33.90
CA LEU A 242 -27.52 -9.52 -34.07
C LEU A 242 -27.42 -10.78 -33.19
N PRO A 243 -28.54 -11.24 -32.61
CA PRO A 243 -28.54 -12.31 -31.61
C PRO A 243 -28.26 -13.69 -32.19
N ASP A 244 -28.60 -13.91 -33.48
CA ASP A 244 -28.52 -15.17 -34.13
C ASP A 244 -28.08 -15.03 -35.59
N LYS A 245 -27.61 -16.17 -36.17
CA LYS A 245 -27.10 -16.26 -37.53
C LYS A 245 -28.17 -15.99 -38.56
N GLU A 246 -29.41 -16.40 -38.30
CA GLU A 246 -30.52 -16.27 -39.25
C GLU A 246 -30.87 -14.80 -39.46
N SER A 247 -31.10 -14.08 -38.36
CA SER A 247 -31.30 -12.62 -38.35
C SER A 247 -30.13 -11.87 -39.03
N ALA A 248 -28.90 -12.30 -38.76
CA ALA A 248 -27.71 -11.73 -39.40
C ALA A 248 -27.68 -11.96 -40.90
N THR A 249 -28.05 -13.14 -41.33
CA THR A 249 -28.09 -13.51 -42.76
C THR A 249 -29.18 -12.75 -43.51
N MET A 250 -30.36 -12.64 -42.91
CA MET A 250 -31.46 -11.86 -43.46
C MET A 250 -31.05 -10.39 -43.62
N PHE A 251 -30.57 -9.77 -42.56
CA PHE A 251 -30.13 -8.39 -42.59
C PHE A 251 -28.97 -8.14 -43.59
N PHE A 252 -28.05 -9.08 -43.70
CA PHE A 252 -26.96 -9.05 -44.67
C PHE A 252 -27.48 -9.05 -46.11
N GLN A 253 -28.47 -9.94 -46.39
CA GLN A 253 -29.10 -10.00 -47.72
C GLN A 253 -29.85 -8.73 -48.08
N ASP A 254 -30.60 -8.14 -47.14
CA ASP A 254 -31.30 -6.88 -47.31
C ASP A 254 -30.32 -5.74 -47.62
N CYS A 255 -29.21 -5.66 -46.86
CA CYS A 255 -28.16 -4.68 -47.11
C CYS A 255 -27.52 -4.85 -48.51
N LYS A 256 -27.42 -6.11 -49.01
CA LYS A 256 -26.84 -6.44 -50.31
C LYS A 256 -27.73 -6.04 -51.47
N LEU A 257 -29.05 -6.11 -51.25
CA LEU A 257 -30.06 -5.63 -52.21
C LEU A 257 -30.19 -4.12 -52.27
N SER A 258 -29.88 -3.44 -51.16
CA SER A 258 -29.90 -2.00 -51.07
C SER A 258 -28.58 -1.43 -51.56
N HIS A 259 -28.58 -0.87 -52.78
CA HIS A 259 -27.37 -0.28 -53.35
C HIS A 259 -27.05 1.16 -52.83
N GLN A 260 -27.84 1.68 -51.93
CA GLN A 260 -27.73 3.03 -51.38
C GLN A 260 -27.91 3.06 -49.86
N ALA A 261 -27.21 4.00 -49.21
CA ALA A 261 -27.43 4.33 -47.82
C ALA A 261 -27.55 5.84 -47.65
N GLN A 262 -28.41 6.29 -46.72
CA GLN A 262 -28.63 7.67 -46.43
C GLN A 262 -28.02 8.04 -45.07
N ILE A 263 -27.25 9.13 -45.04
CA ILE A 263 -26.76 9.71 -43.78
C ILE A 263 -27.93 10.45 -43.16
N THR A 264 -28.39 9.99 -41.99
CA THR A 264 -29.53 10.55 -41.25
C THR A 264 -29.11 11.59 -40.21
N GLY A 265 -27.83 11.58 -39.82
CA GLY A 265 -27.30 12.54 -38.84
C GLY A 265 -25.78 12.57 -38.84
N ILE A 266 -25.23 13.70 -38.53
CA ILE A 266 -23.79 13.90 -38.29
C ILE A 266 -23.65 14.61 -36.95
N SER A 267 -22.83 14.04 -36.06
CA SER A 267 -22.46 14.70 -34.81
C SER A 267 -20.97 14.97 -34.78
N HIS A 268 -20.62 16.17 -34.37
CA HIS A 268 -19.23 16.55 -34.11
C HIS A 268 -18.98 16.54 -32.61
N SER A 269 -17.94 15.84 -32.18
CA SER A 269 -17.47 15.91 -30.79
C SER A 269 -15.97 16.16 -30.79
N VAL A 270 -15.53 17.10 -29.95
CA VAL A 270 -14.11 17.30 -29.67
C VAL A 270 -13.80 16.57 -28.39
N LYS A 271 -12.91 15.60 -28.45
CA LYS A 271 -12.40 14.89 -27.30
C LYS A 271 -11.03 15.45 -26.95
N GLU A 272 -10.95 16.12 -25.83
CA GLU A 272 -9.68 16.51 -25.25
C GLU A 272 -9.00 15.28 -24.65
N ILE A 273 -7.78 14.98 -25.09
CA ILE A 273 -6.96 13.89 -24.54
C ILE A 273 -5.92 14.55 -23.66
N LEU A 274 -6.14 14.47 -22.37
CA LEU A 274 -5.16 14.92 -21.39
C LEU A 274 -3.94 13.95 -21.36
N PRO A 275 -2.75 14.47 -21.02
CA PRO A 275 -1.61 13.59 -20.79
C PRO A 275 -1.93 12.58 -19.66
N PRO A 276 -1.35 11.39 -19.70
CA PRO A 276 -1.55 10.42 -18.62
C PRO A 276 -1.01 10.97 -17.29
N ASP A 277 -1.68 10.62 -16.21
CA ASP A 277 -1.21 10.92 -14.86
C ASP A 277 0.16 10.29 -14.60
N LEU A 278 0.92 10.87 -13.68
CA LEU A 278 2.16 10.25 -13.20
C LEU A 278 1.85 8.93 -12.51
N LEU A 279 2.71 7.94 -12.73
CA LEU A 279 2.49 6.59 -12.20
C LEU A 279 2.64 6.55 -10.68
N ASP A 280 1.61 6.09 -9.99
CA ASP A 280 1.74 5.57 -8.63
C ASP A 280 2.36 4.17 -8.64
N LEU A 281 2.66 3.61 -7.45
CA LEU A 281 3.29 2.28 -7.37
C LEU A 281 2.42 1.19 -8.01
N THR A 282 1.09 1.26 -7.83
CA THR A 282 0.17 0.25 -8.37
C THR A 282 0.12 0.32 -9.90
N GLN A 283 0.08 1.51 -10.44
CA GLN A 283 0.10 1.73 -11.89
C GLN A 283 1.46 1.32 -12.47
N LEU A 284 2.56 1.68 -11.79
CA LEU A 284 3.90 1.24 -12.19
C LEU A 284 4.03 -0.29 -12.22
N GLN A 285 3.52 -0.98 -11.21
CA GLN A 285 3.49 -2.45 -11.17
C GLN A 285 2.69 -3.04 -12.32
N LYS A 286 1.52 -2.48 -12.64
CA LYS A 286 0.68 -2.93 -13.77
C LYS A 286 1.39 -2.71 -15.11
N GLU A 287 1.93 -1.52 -15.34
CA GLU A 287 2.63 -1.21 -16.60
C GLU A 287 3.88 -2.06 -16.79
N ALA A 288 4.67 -2.23 -15.73
CA ALA A 288 5.87 -3.07 -15.77
C ALA A 288 5.52 -4.56 -16.02
N ASN A 289 4.43 -5.03 -15.44
CA ASN A 289 3.96 -6.40 -15.70
C ASN A 289 3.49 -6.56 -17.15
N ILE A 290 2.67 -5.64 -17.65
CA ILE A 290 2.13 -5.70 -19.03
C ILE A 290 3.25 -5.65 -20.07
N ARG A 291 4.24 -4.76 -19.88
CA ARG A 291 5.29 -4.51 -20.87
C ARG A 291 6.47 -5.47 -20.78
N TYR A 292 6.83 -5.90 -19.57
CA TYR A 292 8.08 -6.62 -19.32
C TYR A 292 7.90 -7.92 -18.54
N GLY A 293 6.69 -8.23 -18.05
CA GLY A 293 6.40 -9.43 -17.29
C GLY A 293 6.92 -9.42 -15.84
N PHE A 294 7.35 -8.28 -15.33
CA PHE A 294 7.81 -8.17 -13.94
C PHE A 294 6.68 -8.46 -12.95
N THR A 295 7.01 -9.15 -11.87
CA THR A 295 6.11 -9.34 -10.73
C THR A 295 5.99 -8.05 -9.91
N ALA A 296 4.92 -7.93 -9.13
CA ALA A 296 4.73 -6.78 -8.23
C ALA A 296 5.86 -6.64 -7.21
N SER A 297 6.44 -7.76 -6.74
CA SER A 297 7.59 -7.75 -5.83
C SER A 297 8.85 -7.21 -6.48
N GLU A 298 9.19 -7.70 -7.68
CA GLU A 298 10.36 -7.22 -8.43
C GLU A 298 10.29 -5.71 -8.70
N VAL A 299 9.11 -5.22 -9.13
CA VAL A 299 8.91 -3.77 -9.36
C VAL A 299 9.08 -2.99 -8.06
N TYR A 300 8.58 -3.55 -6.94
CA TYR A 300 8.76 -2.94 -5.63
C TYR A 300 10.22 -2.81 -5.24
N ASP A 301 11.02 -3.87 -5.39
CA ASP A 301 12.43 -3.90 -5.03
C ASP A 301 13.27 -2.97 -5.93
N ILE A 302 12.96 -2.92 -7.23
CA ILE A 302 13.58 -2.00 -8.18
C ILE A 302 13.24 -0.55 -7.81
N ALA A 303 11.98 -0.24 -7.54
CA ALA A 303 11.56 1.10 -7.13
C ALA A 303 12.22 1.53 -5.82
N GLN A 304 12.37 0.62 -4.84
CA GLN A 304 13.10 0.87 -3.61
C GLN A 304 14.58 1.21 -3.89
N SER A 305 15.24 0.44 -4.76
CA SER A 305 16.62 0.69 -5.15
C SER A 305 16.79 2.05 -5.86
N LEU A 306 15.85 2.42 -6.73
CA LEU A 306 15.86 3.73 -7.42
C LEU A 306 15.62 4.88 -6.45
N TYR A 307 14.76 4.72 -5.47
CA TYR A 307 14.54 5.70 -4.41
C TYR A 307 15.81 5.91 -3.57
N GLU A 308 16.47 4.83 -3.14
CA GLU A 308 17.71 4.90 -2.37
C GLU A 308 18.86 5.55 -3.18
N LYS A 309 18.85 5.38 -4.50
CA LYS A 309 19.76 6.07 -5.44
C LYS A 309 19.34 7.50 -5.77
N LYS A 310 18.24 8.00 -5.18
CA LYS A 310 17.71 9.36 -5.39
C LYS A 310 17.25 9.64 -6.83
N LEU A 311 16.91 8.61 -7.58
CA LEU A 311 16.46 8.72 -8.98
C LEU A 311 14.95 8.92 -9.10
N ILE A 312 14.19 8.51 -8.09
CA ILE A 312 12.75 8.72 -8.00
C ILE A 312 12.37 9.23 -6.61
N PRO A 313 11.28 10.01 -6.47
CA PRO A 313 10.72 10.39 -5.17
C PRO A 313 10.10 9.20 -4.46
N ILE A 314 9.64 9.41 -3.21
CA ILE A 314 9.06 8.37 -2.36
C ILE A 314 8.02 7.54 -3.10
N ARG A 315 8.16 6.26 -2.91
CA ARG A 315 7.27 5.21 -3.31
C ARG A 315 5.94 5.28 -2.55
N GLY A 316 4.81 5.36 -3.29
CA GLY A 316 3.47 5.12 -2.73
C GLY A 316 2.67 6.33 -2.24
N LEU A 317 3.21 7.54 -2.37
CA LEU A 317 2.34 8.73 -2.34
C LEU A 317 1.88 9.04 -3.76
N PRO A 318 0.60 9.44 -3.97
CA PRO A 318 0.24 10.09 -5.21
C PRO A 318 1.20 11.25 -5.39
N ALA A 319 1.79 11.37 -6.57
CA ALA A 319 2.62 12.51 -6.91
C ALA A 319 1.72 13.76 -6.83
N VAL A 320 1.73 14.40 -5.68
CA VAL A 320 1.20 15.75 -5.56
C VAL A 320 2.37 16.64 -5.95
N ILE A 321 2.34 17.11 -7.17
CA ILE A 321 3.18 18.21 -7.65
C ILE A 321 2.67 19.50 -7.03
#